data_78e875c425871d4a5aa5d3c688373649
#
_entry.id   78e875c425871d4a5aa5d3c688373649
#
_cell.length_a   1.000
_cell.length_b   1.000
_cell.length_c   1.000
_cell.angle_alpha   90.00
_cell.angle_beta   90.00
_cell.angle_gamma   90.00
#
_symmetry.space_group_name_H-M   'P 1'
#
loop_
_entity.id
_entity.type
_entity.pdbx_description
1 polymer ?
#
loop_
_entity_poly.entity_id
_entity_poly.type
_entity_poly.pdbx_seq_one_letter_code
_entity_poly.pdbx_strand_id
1 'polypeptide(L)'
;MTQRLAAQPFAKQITARATEIAATAIAAARGSIPEIAVVIATSEPDSLLYVDRLLKQVSATGLIGRRVELGATATEAEIFSALTTLSTDQNVAGIILQSPLPNGVSREIVATAIAPTKDIDGITLANAERLAEGTHDVALLPATAAAVMELLRVYEIPLRGRQAVVVGRSAIVGRPVAQLLELEGAHVEVAHSKTPDLGAVTRTAAVLVVAAGVRGLVRGEHVSPGTIVIDVGIHPSGETIVGDVDAPSVEARLGETGGLSPVPGGVGPMTSAILALHAAQAAERLVRARA
;
A
#
# COMPACT_ATOMS: atom_id res chain seq x y z
N MET A 1 5.01 4.65 -28.41
CA MET A 1 4.38 3.60 -27.54
C MET A 1 4.19 4.18 -26.16
N THR A 2 3.06 3.90 -25.51
CA THR A 2 2.79 4.31 -24.12
C THR A 2 3.89 3.84 -23.17
N GLN A 3 4.36 4.71 -22.26
CA GLN A 3 5.38 4.36 -21.28
C GLN A 3 4.82 3.33 -20.28
N ARG A 4 5.51 2.21 -20.12
CA ARG A 4 5.15 1.19 -19.13
C ARG A 4 5.81 1.49 -17.79
N LEU A 5 5.02 1.82 -16.77
CA LEU A 5 5.49 2.17 -15.43
C LEU A 5 5.64 0.94 -14.54
N ALA A 6 6.59 0.06 -14.88
CA ALA A 6 6.83 -1.19 -14.15
C ALA A 6 7.66 -0.97 -12.88
N ALA A 7 7.23 -1.57 -11.77
CA ALA A 7 7.88 -1.38 -10.47
C ALA A 7 9.16 -2.21 -10.26
N GLN A 8 9.31 -3.32 -11.00
CA GLN A 8 10.28 -4.37 -10.64
C GLN A 8 11.74 -3.92 -10.47
N PRO A 9 12.33 -3.04 -11.30
CA PRO A 9 13.71 -2.57 -11.09
C PRO A 9 13.86 -1.80 -9.78
N PHE A 10 12.90 -0.94 -9.46
CA PHE A 10 12.92 -0.05 -8.30
C PHE A 10 12.55 -0.80 -7.00
N ALA A 11 11.58 -1.71 -7.08
CA ALA A 11 11.20 -2.57 -5.95
C ALA A 11 12.40 -3.38 -5.42
N LYS A 12 13.28 -3.86 -6.30
CA LYS A 12 14.52 -4.54 -5.91
C LYS A 12 15.47 -3.62 -5.14
N GLN A 13 15.62 -2.36 -5.57
CA GLN A 13 16.47 -1.37 -4.89
C GLN A 13 15.93 -1.04 -3.49
N ILE A 14 14.60 -0.85 -3.37
CA ILE A 14 13.95 -0.61 -2.09
C ILE A 14 14.11 -1.81 -1.15
N THR A 15 13.95 -3.02 -1.65
CA THR A 15 14.16 -4.25 -0.86
C THR A 15 15.61 -4.39 -0.42
N ALA A 16 16.59 -4.06 -1.26
CA ALA A 16 18.00 -4.06 -0.89
C ALA A 16 18.26 -3.07 0.25
N ARG A 17 17.73 -1.84 0.16
CA ARG A 17 17.81 -0.85 1.24
C ARG A 17 17.15 -1.33 2.53
N ALA A 18 16.00 -1.98 2.44
CA ALA A 18 15.33 -2.60 3.59
C ALA A 18 16.24 -3.65 4.27
N THR A 19 16.93 -4.47 3.47
CA THR A 19 17.87 -5.48 3.99
C THR A 19 19.06 -4.84 4.72
N GLU A 20 19.62 -3.75 4.21
CA GLU A 20 20.71 -3.02 4.87
C GLU A 20 20.28 -2.42 6.22
N ILE A 21 19.10 -1.78 6.26
CA ILE A 21 18.52 -1.23 7.50
C ILE A 21 18.26 -2.36 8.51
N ALA A 22 17.65 -3.45 8.07
CA ALA A 22 17.35 -4.60 8.93
C ALA A 22 18.64 -5.21 9.49
N ALA A 23 19.68 -5.39 8.67
CA ALA A 23 20.97 -5.91 9.10
C ALA A 23 21.60 -5.01 10.19
N THR A 24 21.51 -3.69 10.04
CA THR A 24 21.99 -2.73 11.05
C THR A 24 21.22 -2.86 12.35
N ALA A 25 19.86 -2.97 12.27
CA ALA A 25 19.00 -3.16 13.42
C ALA A 25 19.31 -4.48 14.15
N ILE A 26 19.47 -5.58 13.42
CA ILE A 26 19.79 -6.90 13.97
C ILE A 26 21.16 -6.88 14.67
N ALA A 27 22.16 -6.27 14.05
CA ALA A 27 23.50 -6.16 14.65
C ALA A 27 23.51 -5.34 15.96
N ALA A 28 22.65 -4.34 16.06
CA ALA A 28 22.47 -3.50 17.26
C ALA A 28 21.54 -4.15 18.31
N ALA A 29 20.77 -5.17 17.94
CA ALA A 29 19.85 -5.84 18.85
C ALA A 29 20.63 -6.66 19.91
N ARG A 30 20.54 -6.23 21.16
CA ARG A 30 21.11 -6.95 22.31
C ARG A 30 20.11 -8.01 22.77
N GLY A 31 19.96 -9.10 22.05
CA GLY A 31 18.99 -10.17 22.42
C GLY A 31 18.28 -10.76 21.22
N SER A 32 16.94 -10.74 21.21
CA SER A 32 16.13 -11.32 20.15
C SER A 32 16.06 -10.46 18.90
N ILE A 33 16.10 -11.10 17.73
CA ILE A 33 15.84 -10.45 16.43
C ILE A 33 14.40 -9.92 16.43
N PRO A 34 14.18 -8.67 15.96
CA PRO A 34 12.84 -8.09 15.85
C PRO A 34 11.90 -8.93 14.98
N GLU A 35 10.65 -9.03 15.41
CA GLU A 35 9.59 -9.78 14.73
C GLU A 35 8.64 -8.85 13.99
N ILE A 36 8.17 -9.31 12.83
CA ILE A 36 7.06 -8.70 12.10
C ILE A 36 5.89 -9.67 12.13
N ALA A 37 4.80 -9.28 12.79
CA ALA A 37 3.62 -10.11 12.94
C ALA A 37 2.58 -9.80 11.86
N VAL A 38 2.06 -10.84 11.21
CA VAL A 38 0.93 -10.74 10.28
C VAL A 38 -0.25 -11.49 10.87
N VAL A 39 -1.31 -10.75 11.22
CA VAL A 39 -2.55 -11.28 11.78
C VAL A 39 -3.52 -11.61 10.66
N ILE A 40 -4.03 -12.85 10.66
CA ILE A 40 -4.85 -13.43 9.61
C ILE A 40 -6.15 -13.94 10.23
N ALA A 41 -7.27 -13.40 9.76
CA ALA A 41 -8.61 -13.81 10.16
C ALA A 41 -9.47 -14.20 8.94
N THR A 42 -8.86 -14.89 7.97
CA THR A 42 -9.53 -15.35 6.75
C THR A 42 -9.02 -16.72 6.35
N SER A 43 -9.80 -17.45 5.56
CA SER A 43 -9.42 -18.71 4.92
C SER A 43 -9.28 -18.59 3.40
N GLU A 44 -9.32 -17.36 2.85
CA GLU A 44 -9.21 -17.16 1.41
C GLU A 44 -7.82 -17.54 0.89
N PRO A 45 -7.70 -18.45 -0.08
CA PRO A 45 -6.42 -18.97 -0.55
C PRO A 45 -5.47 -17.89 -1.07
N ASP A 46 -6.00 -16.91 -1.80
CA ASP A 46 -5.20 -15.81 -2.37
C ASP A 46 -4.60 -14.92 -1.28
N SER A 47 -5.37 -14.66 -0.21
CA SER A 47 -4.90 -13.91 0.96
C SER A 47 -3.81 -14.65 1.70
N LEU A 48 -3.96 -15.96 1.89
CA LEU A 48 -2.96 -16.81 2.53
C LEU A 48 -1.67 -16.87 1.71
N LEU A 49 -1.78 -17.04 0.39
CA LEU A 49 -0.63 -17.02 -0.51
C LEU A 49 0.11 -15.67 -0.50
N TYR A 50 -0.64 -14.56 -0.41
CA TYR A 50 -0.03 -13.23 -0.28
C TYR A 50 0.76 -13.10 1.02
N VAL A 51 0.20 -13.56 2.15
CA VAL A 51 0.88 -13.56 3.45
C VAL A 51 2.16 -14.40 3.41
N ASP A 52 2.13 -15.58 2.80
CA ASP A 52 3.31 -16.43 2.67
C ASP A 52 4.44 -15.73 1.90
N ARG A 53 4.10 -15.03 0.81
CA ARG A 53 5.06 -14.23 0.03
C ARG A 53 5.62 -13.08 0.85
N LEU A 54 4.77 -12.39 1.60
CA LEU A 54 5.15 -11.27 2.46
C LEU A 54 6.09 -11.73 3.59
N LEU A 55 5.74 -12.80 4.30
CA LEU A 55 6.59 -13.37 5.36
C LEU A 55 7.94 -13.87 4.81
N LYS A 56 7.93 -14.48 3.64
CA LYS A 56 9.18 -14.87 2.94
C LYS A 56 10.04 -13.64 2.62
N GLN A 57 9.43 -12.54 2.19
CA GLN A 57 10.15 -11.31 1.89
C GLN A 57 10.71 -10.66 3.17
N VAL A 58 9.95 -10.62 4.26
CA VAL A 58 10.42 -10.17 5.58
C VAL A 58 11.61 -11.02 6.03
N SER A 59 11.48 -12.35 5.97
CA SER A 59 12.58 -13.26 6.37
C SER A 59 13.82 -13.10 5.49
N ALA A 60 13.68 -12.74 4.23
CA ALA A 60 14.79 -12.45 3.34
C ALA A 60 15.60 -11.20 3.74
N THR A 61 15.04 -10.29 4.54
CA THR A 61 15.77 -9.16 5.15
C THR A 61 16.53 -9.53 6.43
N GLY A 62 16.35 -10.77 6.92
CA GLY A 62 16.94 -11.25 8.19
C GLY A 62 16.03 -11.06 9.41
N LEU A 63 14.90 -10.37 9.29
CA LEU A 63 13.89 -10.23 10.35
C LEU A 63 13.08 -11.52 10.52
N ILE A 64 12.44 -11.70 11.67
CA ILE A 64 11.56 -12.84 11.91
C ILE A 64 10.15 -12.49 11.45
N GLY A 65 9.62 -13.24 10.48
CA GLY A 65 8.22 -13.17 10.10
C GLY A 65 7.37 -14.08 11.00
N ARG A 66 6.41 -13.52 11.74
CA ARG A 66 5.49 -14.25 12.63
C ARG A 66 4.09 -14.30 12.04
N ARG A 67 3.61 -15.51 11.74
CA ARG A 67 2.25 -15.76 11.29
C ARG A 67 1.33 -15.94 12.50
N VAL A 68 0.23 -15.18 12.57
CA VAL A 68 -0.77 -15.26 13.64
C VAL A 68 -2.13 -15.53 13.03
N GLU A 69 -2.56 -16.78 13.05
CA GLU A 69 -3.83 -17.24 12.48
C GLU A 69 -4.93 -17.30 13.53
N LEU A 70 -6.03 -16.59 13.30
CA LEU A 70 -7.20 -16.57 14.15
C LEU A 70 -8.38 -17.34 13.53
N GLY A 71 -8.29 -17.68 12.24
CA GLY A 71 -9.35 -18.35 11.50
C GLY A 71 -10.43 -17.39 10.97
N ALA A 72 -11.21 -17.89 9.98
CA ALA A 72 -12.22 -17.10 9.28
C ALA A 72 -13.49 -16.79 10.10
N THR A 73 -13.62 -17.40 11.29
CA THR A 73 -14.73 -17.17 12.23
C THR A 73 -14.33 -16.34 13.42
N ALA A 74 -13.12 -15.79 13.44
CA ALA A 74 -12.63 -14.97 14.55
C ALA A 74 -13.55 -13.77 14.77
N THR A 75 -13.87 -13.53 16.02
CA THR A 75 -14.67 -12.38 16.44
C THR A 75 -13.83 -11.10 16.48
N GLU A 76 -14.50 -9.95 16.46
CA GLU A 76 -13.85 -8.64 16.63
C GLU A 76 -13.03 -8.59 17.95
N ALA A 77 -13.55 -9.15 19.04
CA ALA A 77 -12.87 -9.20 20.33
C ALA A 77 -11.59 -10.06 20.30
N GLU A 78 -11.61 -11.21 19.63
CA GLU A 78 -10.43 -12.08 19.49
C GLU A 78 -9.33 -11.40 18.65
N ILE A 79 -9.72 -10.76 17.54
CA ILE A 79 -8.78 -10.01 16.70
C ILE A 79 -8.19 -8.83 17.48
N PHE A 80 -9.03 -8.06 18.17
CA PHE A 80 -8.60 -6.94 19.00
C PHE A 80 -7.62 -7.39 20.11
N SER A 81 -7.92 -8.48 20.80
CA SER A 81 -7.06 -9.05 21.84
C SER A 81 -5.70 -9.50 21.31
N ALA A 82 -5.68 -10.17 20.16
CA ALA A 82 -4.45 -10.60 19.51
C ALA A 82 -3.57 -9.39 19.11
N LEU A 83 -4.18 -8.36 18.50
CA LEU A 83 -3.49 -7.13 18.12
C LEU A 83 -2.94 -6.38 19.34
N THR A 84 -3.69 -6.30 20.43
CA THR A 84 -3.25 -5.70 21.71
C THR A 84 -2.04 -6.44 22.26
N THR A 85 -2.08 -7.77 22.27
CA THR A 85 -0.97 -8.61 22.74
C THR A 85 0.30 -8.35 21.91
N LEU A 86 0.19 -8.30 20.59
CA LEU A 86 1.31 -8.01 19.71
C LEU A 86 1.82 -6.56 19.86
N SER A 87 0.92 -5.62 20.09
CA SER A 87 1.28 -4.21 20.31
C SER A 87 2.10 -4.00 21.58
N THR A 88 1.85 -4.79 22.62
CA THR A 88 2.59 -4.74 23.89
C THR A 88 3.83 -5.63 23.91
N ASP A 89 3.94 -6.61 23.00
CA ASP A 89 5.11 -7.50 22.91
C ASP A 89 6.35 -6.72 22.47
N GLN A 90 7.36 -6.69 23.33
CA GLN A 90 8.60 -5.96 23.06
C GLN A 90 9.41 -6.54 21.91
N ASN A 91 9.21 -7.78 21.50
CA ASN A 91 9.93 -8.38 20.37
C ASN A 91 9.28 -8.05 19.02
N VAL A 92 8.00 -7.68 19.02
CA VAL A 92 7.27 -7.31 17.81
C VAL A 92 7.58 -5.86 17.44
N ALA A 93 8.24 -5.67 16.31
CA ALA A 93 8.58 -4.37 15.75
C ALA A 93 7.47 -3.83 14.85
N GLY A 94 6.77 -4.70 14.11
CA GLY A 94 5.73 -4.31 13.17
C GLY A 94 4.57 -5.29 13.14
N ILE A 95 3.38 -4.75 12.86
CA ILE A 95 2.13 -5.51 12.78
C ILE A 95 1.45 -5.19 11.46
N ILE A 96 0.94 -6.23 10.79
CA ILE A 96 0.07 -6.14 9.62
C ILE A 96 -1.23 -6.87 9.96
N LEU A 97 -2.36 -6.24 9.67
CA LEU A 97 -3.68 -6.85 9.74
C LEU A 97 -4.16 -7.20 8.33
N GLN A 98 -4.07 -8.48 7.98
CA GLN A 98 -4.43 -8.98 6.65
C GLN A 98 -5.93 -8.88 6.39
N SER A 99 -6.29 -8.46 5.17
CA SER A 99 -7.67 -8.49 4.64
C SER A 99 -7.89 -9.71 3.75
N PRO A 100 -9.17 -10.16 3.61
CA PRO A 100 -10.37 -9.61 4.27
C PRO A 100 -10.48 -10.02 5.74
N LEU A 101 -11.30 -9.30 6.49
CA LEU A 101 -11.72 -9.67 7.85
C LEU A 101 -13.06 -10.42 7.79
N PRO A 102 -13.40 -11.19 8.84
CA PRO A 102 -14.70 -11.84 8.94
C PRO A 102 -15.85 -10.84 8.87
N ASN A 103 -17.01 -11.29 8.36
CA ASN A 103 -18.20 -10.47 8.29
C ASN A 103 -18.59 -9.90 9.66
N GLY A 104 -18.90 -8.61 9.70
CA GLY A 104 -19.29 -7.92 10.92
C GLY A 104 -18.13 -7.39 11.76
N VAL A 105 -16.88 -7.68 11.42
CA VAL A 105 -15.70 -7.11 12.07
C VAL A 105 -15.36 -5.75 11.45
N SER A 106 -15.31 -4.70 12.26
CA SER A 106 -14.86 -3.38 11.82
C SER A 106 -13.33 -3.30 11.87
N ARG A 107 -12.73 -3.10 10.68
CA ARG A 107 -11.29 -2.87 10.58
C ARG A 107 -10.85 -1.64 11.36
N GLU A 108 -11.64 -0.58 11.34
CA GLU A 108 -11.38 0.67 12.04
C GLU A 108 -11.31 0.45 13.55
N ILE A 109 -12.21 -0.38 14.11
CA ILE A 109 -12.23 -0.70 15.53
C ILE A 109 -11.01 -1.53 15.89
N VAL A 110 -10.78 -2.66 15.22
CA VAL A 110 -9.66 -3.55 15.59
C VAL A 110 -8.30 -2.91 15.36
N ALA A 111 -8.16 -2.03 14.37
CA ALA A 111 -6.91 -1.31 14.13
C ALA A 111 -6.51 -0.36 15.28
N THR A 112 -7.45 0.07 16.13
CA THR A 112 -7.13 0.89 17.31
C THR A 112 -6.29 0.14 18.36
N ALA A 113 -6.24 -1.19 18.29
CA ALA A 113 -5.39 -2.02 19.13
C ALA A 113 -3.92 -2.04 18.69
N ILE A 114 -3.63 -1.59 17.46
CA ILE A 114 -2.27 -1.53 16.94
C ILE A 114 -1.59 -0.25 17.42
N ALA A 115 -0.46 -0.38 18.09
CA ALA A 115 0.37 0.77 18.44
C ALA A 115 0.83 1.49 17.17
N PRO A 116 0.64 2.82 17.02
CA PRO A 116 0.96 3.53 15.78
C PRO A 116 2.41 3.38 15.31
N THR A 117 3.34 3.17 16.24
CA THR A 117 4.76 2.93 15.94
C THR A 117 5.05 1.53 15.37
N LYS A 118 4.11 0.58 15.53
CA LYS A 118 4.18 -0.79 15.01
C LYS A 118 3.27 -1.02 13.81
N ASP A 119 2.48 -0.04 13.41
CA ASP A 119 1.56 -0.10 12.27
C ASP A 119 2.33 0.08 10.96
N ILE A 120 2.96 -0.96 10.48
CA ILE A 120 3.79 -0.89 9.27
C ILE A 120 2.99 -0.87 7.97
N ASP A 121 1.70 -1.12 8.02
CA ASP A 121 0.78 -0.99 6.88
C ASP A 121 0.09 0.40 6.84
N GLY A 122 0.24 1.21 7.89
CA GLY A 122 -0.26 2.58 7.97
C GLY A 122 -1.80 2.68 8.04
N ILE A 123 -2.45 1.72 8.68
CA ILE A 123 -3.92 1.61 8.71
C ILE A 123 -4.58 2.26 9.92
N THR A 124 -3.80 2.67 10.93
CA THR A 124 -4.34 3.25 12.16
C THR A 124 -4.79 4.69 11.95
N LEU A 125 -5.84 5.09 12.67
CA LEU A 125 -6.34 6.47 12.64
C LEU A 125 -5.24 7.46 13.04
N ALA A 126 -4.44 7.13 14.05
CA ALA A 126 -3.35 7.99 14.51
C ALA A 126 -2.30 8.28 13.42
N ASN A 127 -1.96 7.30 12.57
CA ASN A 127 -1.07 7.53 11.44
C ASN A 127 -1.76 8.32 10.32
N ALA A 128 -3.07 8.09 10.09
CA ALA A 128 -3.86 8.87 9.14
C ALA A 128 -4.00 10.35 9.56
N GLU A 129 -4.18 10.63 10.85
CA GLU A 129 -4.23 11.99 11.40
C GLU A 129 -2.88 12.70 11.23
N ARG A 130 -1.77 12.06 11.54
CA ARG A 130 -0.42 12.59 11.30
C ARG A 130 -0.17 12.92 9.83
N LEU A 131 -0.64 12.07 8.93
CA LEU A 131 -0.56 12.35 7.49
C LEU A 131 -1.37 13.60 7.15
N ALA A 132 -2.59 13.74 7.66
CA ALA A 132 -3.45 14.90 7.43
C ALA A 132 -2.85 16.21 7.99
N GLU A 133 -2.11 16.13 9.09
CA GLU A 133 -1.40 17.26 9.70
C GLU A 133 -0.08 17.61 8.99
N GLY A 134 0.33 16.85 7.97
CA GLY A 134 1.61 17.03 7.29
C GLY A 134 2.84 16.60 8.11
N THR A 135 2.63 15.86 9.20
CA THR A 135 3.71 15.28 10.04
C THR A 135 4.10 13.88 9.61
N HIS A 136 4.02 13.61 8.30
CA HIS A 136 4.24 12.28 7.71
C HIS A 136 5.66 11.73 7.89
N ASP A 137 6.67 12.54 8.16
CA ASP A 137 8.05 12.09 8.48
C ASP A 137 8.09 11.20 9.72
N VAL A 138 7.10 11.32 10.60
CA VAL A 138 6.97 10.55 11.85
C VAL A 138 5.93 9.44 11.72
N ALA A 139 5.08 9.50 10.71
CA ALA A 139 4.03 8.52 10.46
C ALA A 139 4.53 7.38 9.58
N LEU A 140 4.03 6.18 9.85
CA LEU A 140 4.09 5.10 8.87
C LEU A 140 2.95 5.33 7.87
N LEU A 141 3.32 5.65 6.64
CA LEU A 141 2.35 5.89 5.57
C LEU A 141 1.62 4.59 5.19
N PRO A 142 0.36 4.67 4.75
CA PRO A 142 -0.30 3.53 4.15
C PRO A 142 0.54 2.97 2.99
N ALA A 143 0.95 1.70 3.11
CA ALA A 143 1.99 1.12 2.26
C ALA A 143 1.64 1.18 0.76
N THR A 144 0.38 0.97 0.39
CA THR A 144 -0.08 1.09 -1.00
C THR A 144 -0.04 2.54 -1.50
N ALA A 145 -0.40 3.51 -0.66
CA ALA A 145 -0.32 4.91 -1.04
C ALA A 145 1.13 5.36 -1.20
N ALA A 146 2.01 4.95 -0.29
CA ALA A 146 3.45 5.18 -0.41
C ALA A 146 4.03 4.53 -1.68
N ALA A 147 3.55 3.35 -2.06
CA ALA A 147 3.96 2.67 -3.29
C ALA A 147 3.55 3.43 -4.55
N VAL A 148 2.35 4.03 -4.58
CA VAL A 148 1.89 4.90 -5.68
C VAL A 148 2.82 6.11 -5.82
N MET A 149 3.09 6.80 -4.70
CA MET A 149 3.98 7.98 -4.70
C MET A 149 5.40 7.62 -5.12
N GLU A 150 5.94 6.52 -4.62
CA GLU A 150 7.27 6.05 -4.99
C GLU A 150 7.35 5.69 -6.48
N LEU A 151 6.30 5.07 -7.03
CA LEU A 151 6.25 4.78 -8.47
C LEU A 151 6.26 6.08 -9.29
N LEU A 152 5.49 7.09 -8.91
CA LEU A 152 5.51 8.41 -9.56
C LEU A 152 6.90 9.08 -9.44
N ARG A 153 7.53 8.97 -8.28
CA ARG A 153 8.85 9.55 -8.00
C ARG A 153 9.96 8.91 -8.85
N VAL A 154 10.01 7.58 -8.94
CA VAL A 154 11.08 6.88 -9.69
C VAL A 154 10.98 7.04 -11.20
N TYR A 155 9.78 7.37 -11.68
CA TYR A 155 9.56 7.76 -13.09
C TYR A 155 9.63 9.27 -13.31
N GLU A 156 10.02 10.03 -12.29
CA GLU A 156 10.19 11.50 -12.34
C GLU A 156 8.93 12.23 -12.85
N ILE A 157 7.74 11.72 -12.49
CA ILE A 157 6.47 12.32 -12.91
C ILE A 157 6.24 13.61 -12.11
N PRO A 158 6.19 14.78 -12.79
CA PRO A 158 5.99 16.04 -12.09
C PRO A 158 4.57 16.15 -11.54
N LEU A 159 4.44 16.50 -10.26
CA LEU A 159 3.16 16.61 -9.55
C LEU A 159 2.76 18.07 -9.29
N ARG A 160 3.71 18.92 -8.91
CA ARG A 160 3.44 20.30 -8.49
C ARG A 160 2.71 21.09 -9.59
N GLY A 161 1.54 21.63 -9.22
CA GLY A 161 0.66 22.40 -10.12
C GLY A 161 -0.05 21.57 -11.20
N ARG A 162 0.06 20.23 -11.14
CA ARG A 162 -0.63 19.33 -12.07
C ARG A 162 -2.00 18.92 -11.54
N GLN A 163 -2.95 18.74 -12.44
CA GLN A 163 -4.25 18.15 -12.11
C GLN A 163 -4.07 16.65 -11.88
N ALA A 164 -4.39 16.18 -10.68
CA ALA A 164 -4.43 14.78 -10.34
C ALA A 164 -5.87 14.35 -10.02
N VAL A 165 -6.27 13.18 -10.49
CA VAL A 165 -7.57 12.60 -10.14
C VAL A 165 -7.35 11.25 -9.47
N VAL A 166 -8.02 11.03 -8.33
CA VAL A 166 -8.01 9.75 -7.63
C VAL A 166 -9.40 9.14 -7.71
N VAL A 167 -9.53 8.00 -8.39
CA VAL A 167 -10.78 7.25 -8.47
C VAL A 167 -10.85 6.24 -7.34
N GLY A 168 -11.65 6.53 -6.34
CA GLY A 168 -11.77 5.76 -5.10
C GLY A 168 -11.46 6.61 -3.86
N ARG A 169 -12.13 6.31 -2.74
CA ARG A 169 -12.03 7.08 -1.49
C ARG A 169 -11.90 6.21 -0.23
N SER A 170 -11.34 5.02 -0.40
CA SER A 170 -11.09 4.13 0.74
C SER A 170 -10.12 4.78 1.74
N ALA A 171 -10.29 4.48 3.02
CA ALA A 171 -9.44 5.02 4.08
C ALA A 171 -7.98 4.54 3.97
N ILE A 172 -7.76 3.38 3.34
CA ILE A 172 -6.43 2.75 3.27
C ILE A 172 -5.66 3.02 1.97
N VAL A 173 -6.33 3.52 0.91
CA VAL A 173 -5.68 3.79 -0.38
C VAL A 173 -6.08 5.15 -0.93
N GLY A 174 -7.35 5.34 -1.31
CA GLY A 174 -7.78 6.50 -2.08
C GLY A 174 -7.55 7.82 -1.36
N ARG A 175 -8.00 7.94 -0.10
CA ARG A 175 -7.79 9.15 0.71
C ARG A 175 -6.31 9.43 0.97
N PRO A 176 -5.48 8.47 1.44
CA PRO A 176 -4.05 8.70 1.64
C PRO A 176 -3.32 9.11 0.35
N VAL A 177 -3.65 8.50 -0.80
CA VAL A 177 -3.05 8.89 -2.08
C VAL A 177 -3.41 10.33 -2.42
N ALA A 178 -4.67 10.73 -2.26
CA ALA A 178 -5.10 12.10 -2.52
C ALA A 178 -4.33 13.10 -1.64
N GLN A 179 -4.23 12.84 -0.34
CA GLN A 179 -3.47 13.67 0.59
C GLN A 179 -1.98 13.78 0.22
N LEU A 180 -1.33 12.66 -0.12
CA LEU A 180 0.07 12.66 -0.51
C LEU A 180 0.30 13.45 -1.81
N LEU A 181 -0.58 13.34 -2.80
CA LEU A 181 -0.52 14.12 -4.02
C LEU A 181 -0.69 15.63 -3.76
N GLU A 182 -1.61 16.02 -2.84
CA GLU A 182 -1.77 17.41 -2.40
C GLU A 182 -0.52 17.95 -1.70
N LEU A 183 0.11 17.16 -0.83
CA LEU A 183 1.36 17.53 -0.16
C LEU A 183 2.51 17.75 -1.15
N GLU A 184 2.54 17.01 -2.26
CA GLU A 184 3.48 17.22 -3.37
C GLU A 184 3.10 18.41 -4.28
N GLY A 185 2.01 19.10 -3.95
CA GLY A 185 1.56 20.32 -4.64
C GLY A 185 0.72 20.06 -5.89
N ALA A 186 0.12 18.89 -6.05
CA ALA A 186 -0.86 18.63 -7.10
C ALA A 186 -2.22 19.26 -6.74
N HIS A 187 -3.02 19.59 -7.77
CA HIS A 187 -4.44 19.91 -7.60
C HIS A 187 -5.24 18.61 -7.68
N VAL A 188 -5.79 18.15 -6.57
CA VAL A 188 -6.39 16.82 -6.47
C VAL A 188 -7.91 16.89 -6.51
N GLU A 189 -8.53 16.06 -7.36
CA GLU A 189 -9.96 15.79 -7.36
C GLU A 189 -10.19 14.29 -7.07
N VAL A 190 -11.13 13.98 -6.15
CA VAL A 190 -11.49 12.61 -5.80
C VAL A 190 -12.82 12.23 -6.43
N ALA A 191 -12.78 11.28 -7.36
CA ALA A 191 -13.96 10.69 -7.99
C ALA A 191 -14.37 9.38 -7.29
N HIS A 192 -15.64 9.10 -7.23
CA HIS A 192 -16.19 7.92 -6.55
C HIS A 192 -17.54 7.49 -7.14
N SER A 193 -18.18 6.46 -6.61
CA SER A 193 -19.44 5.89 -7.10
C SER A 193 -20.63 6.85 -7.20
N LYS A 194 -20.51 8.06 -6.61
CA LYS A 194 -21.52 9.11 -6.72
C LYS A 194 -21.13 10.27 -7.65
N THR A 195 -19.96 10.17 -8.32
CA THR A 195 -19.52 11.14 -9.31
C THR A 195 -20.40 11.01 -10.56
N PRO A 196 -21.14 12.06 -10.97
CA PRO A 196 -22.15 11.95 -12.02
C PRO A 196 -21.57 11.54 -13.38
N ASP A 197 -20.44 12.13 -13.77
CA ASP A 197 -19.73 11.84 -15.02
C ASP A 197 -18.25 11.57 -14.70
N LEU A 198 -17.93 10.30 -14.51
CA LEU A 198 -16.56 9.87 -14.22
C LEU A 198 -15.62 10.27 -15.35
N GLY A 199 -16.04 10.12 -16.60
CA GLY A 199 -15.22 10.44 -17.76
C GLY A 199 -14.90 11.92 -17.89
N ALA A 200 -15.86 12.81 -17.58
CA ALA A 200 -15.59 14.25 -17.57
C ALA A 200 -14.49 14.61 -16.57
N VAL A 201 -14.54 14.04 -15.37
CA VAL A 201 -13.54 14.28 -14.32
C VAL A 201 -12.20 13.65 -14.68
N THR A 202 -12.16 12.38 -15.05
CA THR A 202 -10.89 11.68 -15.28
C THR A 202 -10.12 12.17 -16.50
N ARG A 203 -10.80 12.68 -17.54
CA ARG A 203 -10.14 13.28 -18.71
C ARG A 203 -9.40 14.58 -18.41
N THR A 204 -9.63 15.25 -17.29
CA THR A 204 -8.87 16.44 -16.89
C THR A 204 -7.51 16.11 -16.30
N ALA A 205 -7.29 14.85 -15.90
CA ALA A 205 -6.12 14.44 -15.18
C ALA A 205 -4.84 14.44 -16.03
N ALA A 206 -3.78 15.06 -15.50
CA ALA A 206 -2.42 14.79 -15.93
C ALA A 206 -1.89 13.49 -15.25
N VAL A 207 -2.32 13.24 -14.00
CA VAL A 207 -2.05 12.01 -13.25
C VAL A 207 -3.39 11.43 -12.77
N LEU A 208 -3.67 10.21 -13.14
CA LEU A 208 -4.89 9.48 -12.77
C LEU A 208 -4.52 8.25 -11.93
N VAL A 209 -4.97 8.22 -10.67
CA VAL A 209 -4.80 7.03 -9.82
C VAL A 209 -6.14 6.32 -9.69
N VAL A 210 -6.19 5.03 -10.03
CA VAL A 210 -7.43 4.24 -10.03
C VAL A 210 -7.35 3.19 -8.92
N ALA A 211 -8.17 3.38 -7.89
CA ALA A 211 -8.24 2.54 -6.69
C ALA A 211 -9.71 2.34 -6.24
N ALA A 212 -10.57 1.97 -7.21
CA ALA A 212 -12.01 1.83 -7.01
C ALA A 212 -12.43 0.42 -6.59
N GLY A 213 -11.59 -0.59 -6.82
CA GLY A 213 -11.91 -1.99 -6.60
C GLY A 213 -12.97 -2.52 -7.59
N VAL A 214 -13.04 -1.94 -8.78
CA VAL A 214 -13.99 -2.32 -9.84
C VAL A 214 -13.21 -2.62 -11.11
N ARG A 215 -13.20 -3.89 -11.50
CA ARG A 215 -12.48 -4.38 -12.68
C ARG A 215 -12.84 -3.63 -13.95
N GLY A 216 -11.81 -3.08 -14.64
CA GLY A 216 -11.96 -2.45 -15.94
C GLY A 216 -12.87 -1.22 -15.94
N LEU A 217 -13.03 -0.54 -14.80
CA LEU A 217 -13.86 0.66 -14.64
C LEU A 217 -13.39 1.78 -15.55
N VAL A 218 -12.08 2.03 -15.58
CA VAL A 218 -11.48 3.09 -16.40
C VAL A 218 -11.08 2.52 -17.77
N ARG A 219 -11.58 3.13 -18.84
CA ARG A 219 -11.37 2.75 -20.23
C ARG A 219 -10.78 3.90 -21.04
N GLY A 220 -10.49 3.68 -22.31
CA GLY A 220 -9.90 4.69 -23.19
C GLY A 220 -10.69 6.00 -23.28
N GLU A 221 -12.03 5.96 -23.22
CA GLU A 221 -12.87 7.16 -23.20
C GLU A 221 -12.75 8.00 -21.92
N HIS A 222 -12.19 7.41 -20.84
CA HIS A 222 -11.99 8.07 -19.56
C HIS A 222 -10.64 8.80 -19.45
N VAL A 223 -9.75 8.69 -20.43
CA VAL A 223 -8.42 9.28 -20.37
C VAL A 223 -8.13 10.19 -21.56
N SER A 224 -7.26 11.15 -21.36
CA SER A 224 -6.72 12.01 -22.40
C SER A 224 -5.33 11.54 -22.85
N PRO A 225 -4.91 11.84 -24.11
CA PRO A 225 -3.52 11.60 -24.52
C PRO A 225 -2.53 12.27 -23.57
N GLY A 226 -1.46 11.57 -23.19
CA GLY A 226 -0.42 12.09 -22.30
C GLY A 226 -0.70 11.92 -20.81
N THR A 227 -1.87 11.41 -20.40
CA THR A 227 -2.17 11.11 -18.99
C THR A 227 -1.25 10.01 -18.45
N ILE A 228 -0.77 10.17 -17.23
CA ILE A 228 -0.09 9.13 -16.46
C ILE A 228 -1.13 8.39 -15.61
N VAL A 229 -1.32 7.10 -15.86
CA VAL A 229 -2.34 6.28 -15.19
C VAL A 229 -1.67 5.27 -14.26
N ILE A 230 -2.03 5.32 -12.99
CA ILE A 230 -1.59 4.38 -11.96
C ILE A 230 -2.77 3.49 -11.56
N ASP A 231 -2.73 2.24 -11.96
CA ASP A 231 -3.73 1.23 -11.63
C ASP A 231 -3.36 0.50 -10.33
N VAL A 232 -4.18 0.63 -9.30
CA VAL A 232 -4.01 0.00 -7.99
C VAL A 232 -4.90 -1.24 -7.85
N GLY A 233 -5.86 -1.42 -8.76
CA GLY A 233 -6.82 -2.53 -8.71
C GLY A 233 -6.15 -3.89 -8.83
N ILE A 234 -6.72 -4.90 -8.17
CA ILE A 234 -6.28 -6.29 -8.25
C ILE A 234 -7.52 -7.18 -8.29
N HIS A 235 -7.74 -7.82 -9.43
CA HIS A 235 -8.86 -8.74 -9.63
C HIS A 235 -8.37 -10.05 -10.26
N PRO A 236 -8.74 -11.22 -9.72
CA PRO A 236 -8.44 -12.51 -10.36
C PRO A 236 -9.01 -12.59 -11.78
N SER A 237 -8.24 -13.14 -12.71
CA SER A 237 -8.64 -13.34 -14.11
C SER A 237 -7.97 -14.61 -14.68
N GLY A 238 -8.56 -15.76 -14.44
CA GLY A 238 -7.93 -17.05 -14.74
C GLY A 238 -6.65 -17.24 -13.93
N GLU A 239 -5.54 -17.54 -14.60
CA GLU A 239 -4.23 -17.73 -13.98
C GLU A 239 -3.45 -16.42 -13.71
N THR A 240 -4.04 -15.26 -14.04
CA THR A 240 -3.44 -13.94 -13.88
C THR A 240 -4.32 -13.01 -13.08
N ILE A 241 -3.88 -11.77 -12.92
CA ILE A 241 -4.65 -10.68 -12.32
C ILE A 241 -4.79 -9.53 -13.31
N VAL A 242 -5.87 -8.76 -13.17
CA VAL A 242 -6.13 -7.51 -13.90
C VAL A 242 -6.47 -6.41 -12.91
N GLY A 243 -6.42 -5.17 -13.37
CA GLY A 243 -6.68 -4.01 -12.53
C GLY A 243 -8.09 -3.43 -12.66
N ASP A 244 -8.23 -2.22 -12.11
CA ASP A 244 -9.40 -1.37 -12.28
C ASP A 244 -9.43 -0.69 -13.67
N VAL A 245 -8.33 -0.77 -14.40
CA VAL A 245 -8.16 -0.16 -15.73
C VAL A 245 -8.26 -1.22 -16.83
N ASP A 246 -9.02 -0.93 -17.86
CA ASP A 246 -8.99 -1.69 -19.13
C ASP A 246 -7.74 -1.30 -19.92
N ALA A 247 -6.62 -1.93 -19.59
CA ALA A 247 -5.30 -1.57 -20.08
C ALA A 247 -5.22 -1.47 -21.61
N PRO A 248 -5.76 -2.41 -22.42
CA PRO A 248 -5.66 -2.31 -23.87
C PRO A 248 -6.30 -1.04 -24.45
N SER A 249 -7.50 -0.67 -23.96
CA SER A 249 -8.21 0.50 -24.46
C SER A 249 -7.55 1.81 -23.99
N VAL A 250 -7.02 1.82 -22.77
CA VAL A 250 -6.31 2.98 -22.21
C VAL A 250 -4.97 3.20 -22.91
N GLU A 251 -4.15 2.16 -23.10
CA GLU A 251 -2.87 2.24 -23.83
C GLU A 251 -3.05 2.80 -25.25
N ALA A 252 -4.10 2.34 -25.95
CA ALA A 252 -4.42 2.85 -27.29
C ALA A 252 -4.72 4.36 -27.31
N ARG A 253 -5.21 4.91 -26.18
CA ARG A 253 -5.60 6.32 -26.06
C ARG A 253 -4.49 7.22 -25.55
N LEU A 254 -3.60 6.72 -24.67
CA LEU A 254 -2.58 7.53 -23.99
C LEU A 254 -1.51 8.10 -24.93
N GLY A 255 -1.17 7.38 -26.00
CA GLY A 255 -0.13 7.79 -26.95
C GLY A 255 1.30 7.67 -26.36
N GLU A 256 2.27 8.33 -27.01
CA GLU A 256 3.69 8.20 -26.66
C GLU A 256 4.10 9.00 -25.41
N THR A 257 3.35 10.03 -25.08
CA THR A 257 3.63 10.90 -23.92
C THR A 257 2.92 10.47 -22.66
N GLY A 258 2.03 9.48 -22.75
CA GLY A 258 1.32 8.91 -21.59
C GLY A 258 2.02 7.69 -21.03
N GLY A 259 1.61 7.33 -19.81
CA GLY A 259 2.14 6.17 -19.09
C GLY A 259 1.06 5.37 -18.39
N LEU A 260 1.28 4.05 -18.25
CA LEU A 260 0.39 3.15 -17.54
C LEU A 260 1.18 2.18 -16.65
N SER A 261 0.80 2.10 -15.37
CA SER A 261 1.32 1.04 -14.50
C SER A 261 0.65 -0.30 -14.84
N PRO A 262 1.42 -1.35 -15.12
CA PRO A 262 0.84 -2.65 -15.47
C PRO A 262 0.26 -3.39 -14.26
N VAL A 263 -0.79 -4.17 -14.49
CA VAL A 263 -1.29 -5.16 -13.52
C VAL A 263 -1.27 -6.53 -14.21
N PRO A 264 -0.42 -7.49 -13.76
CA PRO A 264 0.56 -7.39 -12.68
C PRO A 264 1.83 -6.60 -13.06
N GLY A 265 2.57 -6.13 -12.02
CA GLY A 265 3.92 -5.59 -12.20
C GLY A 265 4.11 -4.10 -11.91
N GLY A 266 3.02 -3.37 -11.63
CA GLY A 266 3.03 -1.98 -11.20
C GLY A 266 3.01 -1.82 -9.68
N VAL A 267 1.92 -1.31 -9.12
CA VAL A 267 1.81 -0.95 -7.69
C VAL A 267 2.05 -2.13 -6.74
N GLY A 268 1.56 -3.34 -7.06
CA GLY A 268 1.67 -4.49 -6.16
C GLY A 268 3.10 -4.83 -5.72
N PRO A 269 4.05 -5.07 -6.64
CA PRO A 269 5.46 -5.29 -6.27
C PRO A 269 6.09 -4.11 -5.50
N MET A 270 5.70 -2.88 -5.80
CA MET A 270 6.16 -1.69 -5.08
C MET A 270 5.62 -1.69 -3.64
N THR A 271 4.34 -2.00 -3.43
CA THR A 271 3.72 -2.13 -2.09
C THR A 271 4.47 -3.15 -1.24
N SER A 272 4.80 -4.31 -1.81
CA SER A 272 5.55 -5.34 -1.09
C SER A 272 6.95 -4.84 -0.68
N ALA A 273 7.64 -4.11 -1.56
CA ALA A 273 8.95 -3.54 -1.25
C ALA A 273 8.87 -2.44 -0.16
N ILE A 274 7.84 -1.59 -0.20
CA ILE A 274 7.57 -0.57 0.82
C ILE A 274 7.26 -1.24 2.18
N LEU A 275 6.47 -2.29 2.21
CA LEU A 275 6.22 -3.04 3.45
C LEU A 275 7.50 -3.62 4.05
N ALA A 276 8.41 -4.16 3.23
CA ALA A 276 9.72 -4.61 3.70
C ALA A 276 10.57 -3.45 4.26
N LEU A 277 10.52 -2.28 3.62
CA LEU A 277 11.20 -1.07 4.10
C LEU A 277 10.61 -0.60 5.45
N HIS A 278 9.29 -0.52 5.56
CA HIS A 278 8.60 -0.16 6.81
C HIS A 278 8.93 -1.16 7.92
N ALA A 279 8.96 -2.46 7.62
CA ALA A 279 9.37 -3.50 8.57
C ALA A 279 10.80 -3.27 9.10
N ALA A 280 11.75 -3.00 8.22
CA ALA A 280 13.13 -2.72 8.59
C ALA A 280 13.28 -1.44 9.42
N GLN A 281 12.58 -0.36 9.05
CA GLN A 281 12.56 0.88 9.79
C GLN A 281 11.89 0.74 11.17
N ALA A 282 10.83 -0.08 11.28
CA ALA A 282 10.19 -0.38 12.55
C ALA A 282 11.13 -1.19 13.46
N ALA A 283 11.86 -2.15 12.92
CA ALA A 283 12.88 -2.89 13.64
C ALA A 283 14.01 -1.97 14.15
N GLU A 284 14.48 -1.05 13.32
CA GLU A 284 15.49 -0.05 13.72
C GLU A 284 15.00 0.85 14.87
N ARG A 285 13.75 1.36 14.77
CA ARG A 285 13.15 2.16 15.85
C ARG A 285 13.02 1.38 17.15
N LEU A 286 12.56 0.11 17.06
CA LEU A 286 12.42 -0.74 18.23
C LEU A 286 13.75 -0.96 18.94
N VAL A 287 14.83 -1.25 18.20
CA VAL A 287 16.17 -1.48 18.76
C VAL A 287 16.73 -0.21 19.37
N ARG A 288 16.58 0.95 18.70
CA ARG A 288 17.00 2.26 19.25
C ARG A 288 16.27 2.61 20.55
N ALA A 289 14.98 2.26 20.67
CA ALA A 289 14.22 2.54 21.89
C ALA A 289 14.63 1.65 23.09
N ARG A 290 15.35 0.56 22.85
CA ARG A 290 15.87 -0.36 23.87
C ARG A 290 17.32 -0.07 24.30
N ALA A 291 18.03 0.76 23.53
CA ALA A 291 19.43 1.13 23.78
C ALA A 291 19.55 2.24 24.81
#